data_e7d9d45a26d04837c68d2bb7677e1129
#
_entry.id   e7d9d45a26d04837c68d2bb7677e1129
#
_cell.length_a   1.000
_cell.length_b   1.000
_cell.length_c   1.000
_cell.angle_alpha   90.00
_cell.angle_beta   90.00
_cell.angle_gamma   90.00
#
_symmetry.space_group_name_H-M   'P 1'
#
loop_
_entity.id
_entity.type
_entity.pdbx_description
1 polymer ?
#
loop_
_entity_poly.entity_id
_entity_poly.type
_entity_poly.pdbx_seq_one_letter_code
_entity_poly.pdbx_strand_id
1 'polypeptide(L)'
;MKRIVLVLLACAALLPAQTRKPTSSKLISIKVTGSTRYTPAQIIAATGLQLGQTVNDEDFKGVSQHLGETGAFSDVAYSFEFNAEGIKLALQVKDANPFVPVRFENFVWLSDQELADKIRTREPLFQGQLPVGGNLADQLSETLQAIAIEHNLHGRVDYLRAGPQDGPVEAFEYSISGAPITIRKVSFTGAGAAELPLLTAVARRISGQDYSRSRLTLDADKNFLPIFLQHGYLKASVGPPQPKVVEETADETQVDIAFDITPGLQYKLSSIQLSGNTNIFPPEKLRELIHLQPGEPANAVQADQDVEELKKLYGTRGYMGVQIQPTPETHDTDSTVTYVFKFQEGSIYKMGDLEVRGLDSKATERMIAAWRLLPGQTYDSGYSKVFLDSIAGQFPPDLWKIAVRETPEDQDKIVDVSLRFDAKR
;
A
#
# COMPACT_ATOMS: atom_id res chain seq x y z
N MET A 1 25.46 -105.42 -7.71
CA MET A 1 25.83 -104.00 -8.07
C MET A 1 24.71 -103.44 -8.91
N LYS A 2 23.82 -102.60 -8.29
CA LYS A 2 22.69 -101.98 -8.96
C LYS A 2 23.03 -100.55 -9.34
N ARG A 3 23.04 -100.25 -10.62
CA ARG A 3 23.18 -98.83 -11.12
C ARG A 3 21.82 -98.20 -11.13
N ILE A 4 21.74 -97.09 -10.38
CA ILE A 4 20.59 -96.20 -10.38
C ILE A 4 20.85 -95.11 -11.42
N VAL A 5 19.96 -95.02 -12.43
CA VAL A 5 19.95 -93.90 -13.40
C VAL A 5 19.02 -92.81 -12.87
N LEU A 6 19.60 -91.64 -12.63
CA LEU A 6 18.85 -90.46 -12.18
C LEU A 6 18.42 -89.68 -13.44
N VAL A 7 17.11 -89.57 -13.66
CA VAL A 7 16.53 -88.74 -14.73
C VAL A 7 16.27 -87.40 -14.18
N LEU A 8 17.02 -86.36 -14.64
CA LEU A 8 16.79 -84.93 -14.33
C LEU A 8 15.68 -84.41 -15.26
N LEU A 9 14.50 -84.14 -14.68
CA LEU A 9 13.44 -83.39 -15.35
C LEU A 9 13.76 -81.88 -15.25
N ALA A 10 14.08 -81.24 -16.38
CA ALA A 10 14.22 -79.79 -16.46
C ALA A 10 12.83 -79.17 -16.59
N CYS A 11 12.31 -78.59 -15.50
CA CYS A 11 11.15 -77.63 -15.51
C CYS A 11 11.58 -76.33 -16.08
N ALA A 12 11.27 -76.03 -17.34
CA ALA A 12 11.36 -74.73 -17.90
C ALA A 12 10.24 -73.81 -17.29
N ALA A 13 10.58 -72.99 -16.31
CA ALA A 13 9.68 -71.96 -15.81
C ALA A 13 9.52 -70.87 -16.87
N LEU A 14 8.36 -70.80 -17.50
CA LEU A 14 7.91 -69.67 -18.29
C LEU A 14 7.67 -68.50 -17.33
N LEU A 15 8.67 -67.56 -17.18
CA LEU A 15 8.49 -66.26 -16.56
C LEU A 15 7.59 -65.47 -17.49
N PRO A 16 6.48 -64.85 -16.97
CA PRO A 16 5.71 -63.92 -17.76
C PRO A 16 6.59 -62.73 -18.08
N ALA A 17 6.71 -62.41 -19.36
CA ALA A 17 7.37 -61.17 -19.80
C ALA A 17 6.64 -60.00 -19.17
N GLN A 18 7.27 -59.36 -18.19
CA GLN A 18 6.81 -58.07 -17.70
C GLN A 18 6.91 -57.13 -18.88
N THR A 19 5.77 -56.80 -19.48
CA THR A 19 5.68 -55.69 -20.42
C THR A 19 6.13 -54.44 -19.68
N ARG A 20 7.38 -53.99 -19.93
CA ARG A 20 7.85 -52.69 -19.48
C ARG A 20 6.85 -51.67 -20.01
N LYS A 21 6.13 -50.97 -19.11
CA LYS A 21 5.33 -49.82 -19.49
C LYS A 21 6.25 -48.87 -20.26
N PRO A 22 5.80 -48.30 -21.38
CA PRO A 22 6.61 -47.38 -22.14
C PRO A 22 6.99 -46.21 -21.20
N THR A 23 8.28 -45.88 -21.15
CA THR A 23 8.82 -44.82 -20.28
C THR A 23 8.43 -43.44 -20.77
N SER A 24 7.95 -43.30 -22.02
CA SER A 24 7.46 -42.06 -22.60
C SER A 24 6.36 -42.36 -23.64
N SER A 25 5.43 -41.42 -23.83
CA SER A 25 4.35 -41.48 -24.82
C SER A 25 3.81 -40.10 -25.13
N LYS A 26 2.95 -40.00 -26.15
CA LYS A 26 2.31 -38.71 -26.52
C LYS A 26 1.34 -38.25 -25.46
N LEU A 27 1.40 -36.98 -25.10
CA LEU A 27 0.42 -36.33 -24.24
C LEU A 27 -0.86 -36.07 -25.03
N ILE A 28 -1.97 -36.70 -24.64
CA ILE A 28 -3.24 -36.60 -25.36
C ILE A 28 -4.28 -35.77 -24.62
N SER A 29 -4.11 -35.55 -23.30
CA SER A 29 -5.05 -34.75 -22.50
C SER A 29 -4.36 -34.21 -21.25
N ILE A 30 -4.74 -32.98 -20.86
CA ILE A 30 -4.39 -32.36 -19.57
C ILE A 30 -5.69 -31.93 -18.91
N LYS A 31 -5.96 -32.47 -17.73
CA LYS A 31 -7.10 -32.04 -16.90
C LYS A 31 -6.56 -31.32 -15.67
N VAL A 32 -7.11 -30.12 -15.38
CA VAL A 32 -6.74 -29.35 -14.22
C VAL A 32 -7.95 -29.15 -13.31
N THR A 33 -7.76 -29.29 -12.00
CA THR A 33 -8.80 -29.12 -10.97
C THR A 33 -8.22 -28.43 -9.73
N GLY A 34 -9.09 -27.83 -8.91
CA GLY A 34 -8.75 -27.33 -7.57
C GLY A 34 -8.50 -25.82 -7.47
N SER A 35 -8.14 -25.12 -8.56
CA SER A 35 -8.04 -23.67 -8.53
C SER A 35 -9.41 -23.00 -8.64
N THR A 36 -9.59 -21.94 -7.87
CA THR A 36 -10.72 -21.01 -7.99
C THR A 36 -10.27 -19.67 -8.58
N ARG A 37 -8.97 -19.42 -8.56
CA ARG A 37 -8.35 -18.19 -9.05
C ARG A 37 -8.03 -18.24 -10.53
N TYR A 38 -7.50 -19.37 -10.99
CA TYR A 38 -7.01 -19.53 -12.36
C TYR A 38 -7.90 -20.48 -13.16
N THR A 39 -8.09 -20.16 -14.41
CA THR A 39 -8.75 -21.05 -15.36
C THR A 39 -7.84 -22.25 -15.69
N PRO A 40 -8.40 -23.41 -16.03
CA PRO A 40 -7.60 -24.55 -16.48
C PRO A 40 -6.66 -24.19 -17.65
N ALA A 41 -7.11 -23.34 -18.58
CA ALA A 41 -6.30 -22.90 -19.72
C ALA A 41 -5.05 -22.11 -19.30
N GLN A 42 -5.17 -21.23 -18.30
CA GLN A 42 -4.03 -20.47 -17.77
C GLN A 42 -3.01 -21.39 -17.10
N ILE A 43 -3.48 -22.35 -16.31
CA ILE A 43 -2.59 -23.32 -15.64
C ILE A 43 -1.90 -24.21 -16.67
N ILE A 44 -2.65 -24.72 -17.68
CA ILE A 44 -2.05 -25.51 -18.77
C ILE A 44 -0.99 -24.70 -19.52
N ALA A 45 -1.27 -23.43 -19.85
CA ALA A 45 -0.29 -22.57 -20.50
C ALA A 45 0.98 -22.40 -19.65
N ALA A 46 0.83 -22.21 -18.32
CA ALA A 46 1.95 -22.10 -17.39
C ALA A 46 2.78 -23.39 -17.25
N THR A 47 2.23 -24.57 -17.59
CA THR A 47 3.02 -25.80 -17.60
C THR A 47 4.04 -25.87 -18.74
N GLY A 48 3.86 -25.09 -19.81
CA GLY A 48 4.63 -25.20 -21.04
C GLY A 48 4.37 -26.49 -21.85
N LEU A 49 3.50 -27.38 -21.36
CA LEU A 49 3.19 -28.64 -22.05
C LEU A 49 2.27 -28.44 -23.26
N GLN A 50 2.53 -29.17 -24.33
CA GLN A 50 1.71 -29.14 -25.53
C GLN A 50 1.11 -30.53 -25.82
N LEU A 51 -0.16 -30.55 -26.23
CA LEU A 51 -0.77 -31.80 -26.68
C LEU A 51 -0.03 -32.37 -27.91
N GLY A 52 0.20 -33.69 -27.91
CA GLY A 52 0.93 -34.39 -28.96
C GLY A 52 2.44 -34.48 -28.72
N GLN A 53 3.02 -33.76 -27.78
CA GLN A 53 4.43 -33.89 -27.41
C GLN A 53 4.67 -35.26 -26.70
N THR A 54 5.89 -35.77 -26.81
CA THR A 54 6.31 -36.95 -26.08
C THR A 54 6.73 -36.56 -24.68
N VAL A 55 6.14 -37.19 -23.67
CA VAL A 55 6.33 -36.86 -22.24
C VAL A 55 6.58 -38.13 -21.42
N ASN A 56 7.17 -37.97 -20.26
CA ASN A 56 7.43 -39.01 -19.27
C ASN A 56 7.15 -38.50 -17.84
N ASP A 57 7.35 -39.31 -16.82
CA ASP A 57 7.11 -38.93 -15.41
C ASP A 57 8.01 -37.80 -14.91
N GLU A 58 9.26 -37.73 -15.38
CA GLU A 58 10.16 -36.62 -14.99
C GLU A 58 9.67 -35.26 -15.54
N ASP A 59 9.07 -35.25 -16.72
CA ASP A 59 8.45 -34.00 -17.28
C ASP A 59 7.30 -33.53 -16.38
N PHE A 60 6.45 -34.45 -15.90
CA PHE A 60 5.33 -34.11 -15.01
C PHE A 60 5.80 -33.66 -13.63
N LYS A 61 6.86 -34.29 -13.11
CA LYS A 61 7.50 -33.88 -11.88
C LYS A 61 8.10 -32.46 -12.00
N GLY A 62 8.78 -32.20 -13.13
CA GLY A 62 9.31 -30.87 -13.43
C GLY A 62 8.22 -29.78 -13.49
N VAL A 63 7.09 -30.11 -14.16
CA VAL A 63 5.92 -29.23 -14.22
C VAL A 63 5.33 -28.96 -12.84
N SER A 64 5.13 -30.01 -12.03
CA SER A 64 4.60 -29.87 -10.68
C SER A 64 5.52 -29.02 -9.80
N GLN A 65 6.83 -29.23 -9.91
CA GLN A 65 7.82 -28.43 -9.20
C GLN A 65 7.80 -26.98 -9.68
N HIS A 66 7.83 -26.73 -10.98
CA HIS A 66 7.79 -25.39 -11.56
C HIS A 66 6.55 -24.60 -11.10
N LEU A 67 5.36 -25.20 -11.20
CA LEU A 67 4.12 -24.56 -10.72
C LEU A 67 4.17 -24.27 -9.21
N GLY A 68 4.74 -25.16 -8.41
CA GLY A 68 4.92 -24.95 -6.97
C GLY A 68 5.90 -23.81 -6.67
N GLU A 69 7.01 -23.71 -7.41
CA GLU A 69 8.03 -22.66 -7.25
C GLU A 69 7.49 -21.27 -7.58
N THR A 70 6.46 -21.16 -8.43
CA THR A 70 5.82 -19.86 -8.70
C THR A 70 5.25 -19.21 -7.45
N GLY A 71 4.91 -20.00 -6.42
CA GLY A 71 4.19 -19.52 -5.24
C GLY A 71 2.70 -19.24 -5.49
N ALA A 72 2.21 -19.42 -6.72
CA ALA A 72 0.79 -19.24 -7.06
C ALA A 72 -0.09 -20.35 -6.44
N PHE A 73 0.51 -21.49 -6.13
CA PHE A 73 -0.15 -22.64 -5.54
C PHE A 73 0.52 -23.05 -4.24
N SER A 74 -0.28 -23.35 -3.23
CA SER A 74 0.18 -23.90 -1.95
C SER A 74 0.42 -25.40 -2.02
N ASP A 75 -0.18 -26.07 -3.01
CA ASP A 75 0.00 -27.49 -3.30
C ASP A 75 -0.23 -27.79 -4.78
N VAL A 76 0.59 -28.67 -5.35
CA VAL A 76 0.49 -29.12 -6.74
C VAL A 76 0.73 -30.63 -6.78
N ALA A 77 -0.32 -31.39 -7.01
CA ALA A 77 -0.26 -32.83 -7.20
C ALA A 77 -0.55 -33.22 -8.67
N TYR A 78 0.06 -34.25 -9.13
CA TYR A 78 -0.23 -34.80 -10.45
C TYR A 78 -0.46 -36.32 -10.43
N SER A 79 -1.23 -36.77 -11.37
CA SER A 79 -1.38 -38.18 -11.71
C SER A 79 -1.51 -38.34 -13.22
N PHE A 80 -1.16 -39.52 -13.75
CA PHE A 80 -1.28 -39.77 -15.17
C PHE A 80 -1.69 -41.19 -15.45
N GLU A 81 -2.36 -41.40 -16.58
CA GLU A 81 -2.81 -42.68 -17.05
C GLU A 81 -2.27 -42.98 -18.47
N PHE A 82 -1.76 -44.17 -18.68
CA PHE A 82 -1.39 -44.66 -20.01
C PHE A 82 -2.56 -45.40 -20.64
N ASN A 83 -2.84 -45.09 -21.88
CA ASN A 83 -3.72 -45.92 -22.73
C ASN A 83 -3.08 -46.16 -24.10
N ALA A 84 -3.78 -46.86 -25.01
CA ALA A 84 -3.28 -47.18 -26.34
C ALA A 84 -3.01 -45.96 -27.22
N GLU A 85 -3.63 -44.79 -26.91
CA GLU A 85 -3.52 -43.55 -27.66
C GLU A 85 -2.43 -42.61 -27.12
N GLY A 86 -2.06 -42.76 -25.85
CA GLY A 86 -1.06 -41.92 -25.21
C GLY A 86 -1.23 -41.78 -23.69
N ILE A 87 -0.76 -40.65 -23.17
CA ILE A 87 -0.80 -40.27 -21.74
C ILE A 87 -1.87 -39.21 -21.50
N LYS A 88 -2.69 -39.40 -20.46
CA LYS A 88 -3.60 -38.41 -19.90
C LYS A 88 -3.02 -37.93 -18.58
N LEU A 89 -2.72 -36.63 -18.49
CA LEU A 89 -2.25 -35.98 -17.28
C LEU A 89 -3.44 -35.35 -16.51
N ALA A 90 -3.49 -35.56 -15.21
CA ALA A 90 -4.38 -34.84 -14.30
C ALA A 90 -3.54 -34.05 -13.29
N LEU A 91 -3.75 -32.75 -13.24
CA LEU A 91 -3.16 -31.81 -12.26
C LEU A 91 -4.24 -31.42 -11.24
N GLN A 92 -3.91 -31.52 -9.97
CA GLN A 92 -4.72 -31.04 -8.88
C GLN A 92 -3.91 -29.98 -8.17
N VAL A 93 -4.42 -28.75 -8.15
CA VAL A 93 -3.74 -27.61 -7.54
C VAL A 93 -4.58 -27.01 -6.41
N LYS A 94 -3.91 -26.31 -5.50
CA LYS A 94 -4.56 -25.53 -4.46
C LYS A 94 -3.95 -24.13 -4.48
N ASP A 95 -4.80 -23.12 -4.66
CA ASP A 95 -4.35 -21.74 -4.71
C ASP A 95 -3.61 -21.34 -3.43
N ALA A 96 -2.54 -20.54 -3.55
CA ALA A 96 -1.86 -19.92 -2.43
C ALA A 96 -2.65 -18.70 -1.90
N ASN A 97 -2.25 -18.17 -0.77
CA ASN A 97 -2.76 -16.95 -0.17
C ASN A 97 -1.71 -16.44 0.84
N PRO A 98 -1.44 -15.12 0.95
CA PRO A 98 -2.11 -14.02 0.26
C PRO A 98 -1.50 -13.68 -1.12
N PHE A 99 -2.29 -12.96 -1.92
CA PHE A 99 -1.85 -12.25 -3.13
C PHE A 99 -1.91 -10.76 -2.91
N VAL A 100 -0.95 -10.03 -3.46
CA VAL A 100 -0.85 -8.57 -3.35
C VAL A 100 -0.76 -7.93 -4.74
N PRO A 101 -1.23 -6.67 -4.90
CA PRO A 101 -1.21 -5.99 -6.19
C PRO A 101 0.21 -5.74 -6.71
N VAL A 102 0.32 -5.67 -8.04
CA VAL A 102 1.51 -5.18 -8.74
C VAL A 102 1.30 -3.73 -9.13
N ARG A 103 2.32 -2.91 -8.92
CA ARG A 103 2.39 -1.51 -9.35
C ARG A 103 3.58 -1.31 -10.27
N PHE A 104 3.36 -0.55 -11.34
CA PHE A 104 4.41 -0.18 -12.28
C PHE A 104 4.76 1.29 -12.06
N GLU A 105 5.98 1.56 -11.60
CA GLU A 105 6.36 2.88 -11.11
C GLU A 105 6.68 3.85 -12.24
N ASN A 106 7.50 3.43 -13.21
CA ASN A 106 7.99 4.33 -14.25
C ASN A 106 7.97 3.76 -15.67
N PHE A 107 7.05 2.87 -15.97
CA PHE A 107 6.84 2.32 -17.32
C PHE A 107 6.01 3.29 -18.17
N VAL A 108 6.55 4.47 -18.48
CA VAL A 108 5.83 5.60 -19.11
C VAL A 108 5.53 5.42 -20.60
N TRP A 109 6.14 4.44 -21.26
CA TRP A 109 6.02 4.18 -22.71
C TRP A 109 4.79 3.34 -23.07
N LEU A 110 4.22 2.62 -22.11
CA LEU A 110 3.05 1.77 -22.27
C LEU A 110 1.99 2.13 -21.22
N SER A 111 0.73 2.04 -21.62
CA SER A 111 -0.35 2.06 -20.62
C SER A 111 -0.30 0.80 -19.74
N ASP A 112 -0.85 0.87 -18.54
CA ASP A 112 -0.91 -0.28 -17.64
C ASP A 112 -1.64 -1.48 -18.26
N GLN A 113 -2.65 -1.21 -19.10
CA GLN A 113 -3.39 -2.26 -19.80
C GLN A 113 -2.52 -2.95 -20.86
N GLU A 114 -1.82 -2.18 -21.69
CA GLU A 114 -0.90 -2.73 -22.71
C GLU A 114 0.22 -3.53 -22.06
N LEU A 115 0.79 -3.02 -20.97
CA LEU A 115 1.82 -3.70 -20.20
C LEU A 115 1.30 -5.02 -19.60
N ALA A 116 0.13 -5.00 -18.99
CA ALA A 116 -0.51 -6.18 -18.43
C ALA A 116 -0.82 -7.23 -19.50
N ASP A 117 -1.27 -6.82 -20.69
CA ASP A 117 -1.57 -7.74 -21.80
C ASP A 117 -0.29 -8.39 -22.34
N LYS A 118 0.80 -7.61 -22.50
CA LYS A 118 2.12 -8.15 -22.87
C LYS A 118 2.65 -9.15 -21.83
N ILE A 119 2.48 -8.84 -20.54
CA ILE A 119 2.87 -9.74 -19.44
C ILE A 119 2.09 -11.05 -19.52
N ARG A 120 0.76 -11.01 -19.62
CA ARG A 120 -0.10 -12.22 -19.64
C ARG A 120 0.23 -13.17 -20.78
N THR A 121 0.78 -12.65 -21.88
CA THR A 121 1.21 -13.48 -23.01
C THR A 121 2.40 -14.37 -22.65
N ARG A 122 3.25 -13.95 -21.73
CA ARG A 122 4.47 -14.66 -21.28
C ARG A 122 4.27 -15.35 -19.92
N GLU A 123 3.50 -14.68 -19.04
CA GLU A 123 3.19 -15.14 -17.69
C GLU A 123 1.68 -15.39 -17.55
N PRO A 124 1.19 -16.57 -17.95
CA PRO A 124 -0.25 -16.89 -17.96
C PRO A 124 -0.91 -16.81 -16.57
N LEU A 125 -0.14 -16.95 -15.49
CA LEU A 125 -0.62 -16.84 -14.12
C LEU A 125 -0.71 -15.38 -13.62
N PHE A 126 -0.27 -14.39 -14.40
CA PHE A 126 -0.37 -12.99 -14.01
C PHE A 126 -1.79 -12.45 -14.19
N GLN A 127 -2.40 -11.96 -13.09
CA GLN A 127 -3.74 -11.34 -13.05
C GLN A 127 -3.71 -9.95 -12.39
N GLY A 128 -2.58 -9.23 -12.43
CA GLY A 128 -2.41 -7.94 -11.76
C GLY A 128 -2.03 -8.05 -10.28
N GLN A 129 -1.94 -9.26 -9.76
CA GLN A 129 -1.51 -9.58 -8.40
C GLN A 129 -0.51 -10.72 -8.42
N LEU A 130 0.38 -10.74 -7.41
CA LEU A 130 1.36 -11.81 -7.23
C LEU A 130 1.24 -12.44 -5.84
N PRO A 131 1.59 -13.74 -5.71
CA PRO A 131 1.75 -14.35 -4.40
C PRO A 131 2.93 -13.70 -3.67
N VAL A 132 2.83 -13.60 -2.36
CA VAL A 132 3.92 -13.00 -1.53
C VAL A 132 5.17 -13.88 -1.52
N GLY A 133 5.01 -15.19 -1.67
CA GLY A 133 6.10 -16.16 -1.77
C GLY A 133 6.30 -16.72 -3.17
N GLY A 134 7.38 -17.48 -3.36
CA GLY A 134 7.73 -18.08 -4.65
C GLY A 134 8.54 -17.15 -5.56
N ASN A 135 8.76 -17.56 -6.79
CA ASN A 135 9.61 -16.90 -7.78
C ASN A 135 8.84 -16.14 -8.88
N LEU A 136 7.48 -16.09 -8.82
CA LEU A 136 6.68 -15.43 -9.86
C LEU A 136 6.99 -13.94 -9.96
N ALA A 137 7.41 -13.30 -8.86
CA ALA A 137 7.85 -11.90 -8.87
C ALA A 137 9.17 -11.73 -9.66
N ASP A 138 10.11 -12.66 -9.54
CA ASP A 138 11.36 -12.65 -10.29
C ASP A 138 11.11 -12.92 -11.78
N GLN A 139 10.27 -13.90 -12.12
CA GLN A 139 9.85 -14.18 -13.50
C GLN A 139 9.20 -12.96 -14.15
N LEU A 140 8.35 -12.25 -13.40
CA LEU A 140 7.76 -10.99 -13.87
C LEU A 140 8.83 -9.91 -14.12
N SER A 141 9.86 -9.80 -13.28
CA SER A 141 10.98 -8.87 -13.51
C SER A 141 11.72 -9.19 -14.82
N GLU A 142 11.98 -10.47 -15.08
CA GLU A 142 12.60 -10.94 -16.34
C GLU A 142 11.72 -10.62 -17.56
N THR A 143 10.42 -10.86 -17.43
CA THR A 143 9.45 -10.56 -18.49
C THR A 143 9.37 -9.05 -18.77
N LEU A 144 9.34 -8.21 -17.74
CA LEU A 144 9.36 -6.76 -17.87
C LEU A 144 10.69 -6.26 -18.45
N GLN A 145 11.82 -6.86 -18.09
CA GLN A 145 13.13 -6.56 -18.69
C GLN A 145 13.12 -6.87 -20.18
N ALA A 146 12.56 -8.00 -20.60
CA ALA A 146 12.44 -8.33 -22.02
C ALA A 146 11.55 -7.34 -22.78
N ILE A 147 10.43 -6.89 -22.17
CA ILE A 147 9.57 -5.85 -22.73
C ILE A 147 10.33 -4.51 -22.84
N ALA A 148 11.10 -4.13 -21.82
CA ALA A 148 11.91 -2.93 -21.85
C ALA A 148 12.93 -2.96 -23.02
N ILE A 149 13.63 -4.07 -23.22
CA ILE A 149 14.57 -4.27 -24.32
C ILE A 149 13.87 -4.16 -25.70
N GLU A 150 12.66 -4.71 -25.85
CA GLU A 150 11.86 -4.58 -27.08
C GLU A 150 11.54 -3.12 -27.43
N HIS A 151 11.43 -2.26 -26.40
CA HIS A 151 11.23 -0.81 -26.55
C HIS A 151 12.54 0.00 -26.57
N ASN A 152 13.70 -0.66 -26.74
CA ASN A 152 15.04 -0.05 -26.73
C ASN A 152 15.35 0.74 -25.44
N LEU A 153 14.72 0.38 -24.32
CA LEU A 153 14.96 1.03 -23.04
C LEU A 153 16.25 0.50 -22.42
N HIS A 154 17.15 1.40 -22.12
CA HIS A 154 18.38 1.10 -21.42
C HIS A 154 18.14 1.24 -19.92
N GLY A 155 18.30 0.16 -19.19
CA GLY A 155 18.06 0.14 -17.76
C GLY A 155 17.79 -1.27 -17.26
N ARG A 156 17.79 -1.41 -15.94
CA ARG A 156 17.49 -2.68 -15.28
C ARG A 156 16.14 -2.60 -14.60
N VAL A 157 15.32 -3.61 -14.84
CA VAL A 157 14.06 -3.78 -14.13
C VAL A 157 14.33 -4.48 -12.80
N ASP A 158 13.95 -3.81 -11.73
CA ASP A 158 14.00 -4.35 -10.36
C ASP A 158 12.63 -4.13 -9.70
N TYR A 159 12.39 -4.80 -8.57
CA TYR A 159 11.17 -4.58 -7.79
C TYR A 159 11.46 -4.45 -6.30
N LEU A 160 10.57 -3.74 -5.62
CA LEU A 160 10.53 -3.61 -4.17
C LEU A 160 9.26 -4.28 -3.64
N ARG A 161 9.37 -4.88 -2.45
CA ARG A 161 8.23 -5.35 -1.65
C ARG A 161 7.77 -4.19 -0.79
N ALA A 162 6.68 -3.53 -1.21
CA ALA A 162 6.12 -2.40 -0.49
C ALA A 162 5.27 -2.87 0.69
N GLY A 163 5.35 -2.16 1.81
CA GLY A 163 4.64 -2.41 3.04
C GLY A 163 5.35 -1.80 4.25
N PRO A 164 4.80 -1.89 5.45
CA PRO A 164 5.48 -1.46 6.68
C PRO A 164 6.78 -2.23 6.91
N GLN A 165 7.78 -1.59 7.52
CA GLN A 165 9.13 -2.15 7.70
C GLN A 165 9.12 -3.54 8.39
N ASP A 166 8.25 -3.74 9.37
CA ASP A 166 8.08 -5.01 10.12
C ASP A 166 6.68 -5.62 9.89
N GLY A 167 6.01 -5.23 8.80
CA GLY A 167 4.65 -5.65 8.47
C GLY A 167 4.56 -6.57 7.25
N PRO A 168 3.34 -6.95 6.87
CA PRO A 168 3.12 -7.75 5.69
C PRO A 168 3.46 -6.98 4.41
N VAL A 169 3.85 -7.72 3.37
CA VAL A 169 3.96 -7.15 2.02
C VAL A 169 2.57 -6.75 1.53
N GLU A 170 2.42 -5.51 1.08
CA GLU A 170 1.16 -4.94 0.60
C GLU A 170 1.11 -4.82 -0.93
N ALA A 171 2.27 -4.70 -1.59
CA ALA A 171 2.38 -4.64 -3.04
C ALA A 171 3.79 -5.04 -3.52
N PHE A 172 3.91 -5.37 -4.81
CA PHE A 172 5.18 -5.40 -5.53
C PHE A 172 5.26 -4.18 -6.44
N GLU A 173 6.31 -3.36 -6.30
CA GLU A 173 6.51 -2.13 -7.07
C GLU A 173 7.70 -2.32 -8.02
N TYR A 174 7.41 -2.42 -9.33
CA TYR A 174 8.40 -2.61 -10.38
C TYR A 174 8.84 -1.27 -10.96
N SER A 175 10.14 -1.09 -11.12
CA SER A 175 10.74 0.10 -11.72
C SER A 175 11.92 -0.24 -12.61
N ILE A 176 12.21 0.66 -13.56
CA ILE A 176 13.40 0.61 -14.41
C ILE A 176 14.43 1.57 -13.81
N SER A 177 15.57 1.04 -13.37
CA SER A 177 16.71 1.82 -12.89
C SER A 177 17.69 2.12 -14.04
N GLY A 178 18.40 3.27 -13.96
CA GLY A 178 19.37 3.67 -14.97
C GLY A 178 18.77 4.26 -16.27
N ALA A 179 17.47 4.55 -16.28
CA ALA A 179 16.78 5.28 -17.34
C ALA A 179 16.15 6.54 -16.72
N PRO A 180 16.83 7.70 -16.73
CA PRO A 180 16.29 8.93 -16.17
C PRO A 180 15.03 9.36 -16.93
N ILE A 181 13.96 9.63 -16.19
CA ILE A 181 12.70 10.12 -16.73
C ILE A 181 12.37 11.41 -16.02
N THR A 182 12.37 12.52 -16.74
CA THR A 182 12.14 13.86 -16.18
C THR A 182 10.78 14.40 -16.57
N ILE A 183 10.08 15.00 -15.62
CA ILE A 183 8.79 15.64 -15.84
C ILE A 183 9.01 17.01 -16.45
N ARG A 184 8.63 17.19 -17.73
CA ARG A 184 8.72 18.48 -18.43
C ARG A 184 7.60 19.42 -17.98
N LYS A 185 6.36 18.93 -17.97
CA LYS A 185 5.16 19.74 -17.71
C LYS A 185 4.09 18.90 -17.03
N VAL A 186 3.31 19.55 -16.14
CA VAL A 186 2.08 19.01 -15.58
C VAL A 186 0.88 19.83 -16.06
N SER A 187 -0.19 19.15 -16.44
CA SER A 187 -1.43 19.76 -16.94
C SER A 187 -2.65 19.12 -16.29
N PHE A 188 -3.76 19.84 -16.32
CA PHE A 188 -5.01 19.42 -15.69
C PHE A 188 -6.17 19.58 -16.67
N THR A 189 -7.04 18.56 -16.76
CA THR A 189 -8.31 18.61 -17.47
C THR A 189 -9.45 18.59 -16.45
N GLY A 190 -10.60 19.18 -16.77
CA GLY A 190 -11.78 19.21 -15.91
C GLY A 190 -11.71 20.20 -14.72
N ALA A 191 -10.60 20.89 -14.50
CA ALA A 191 -10.48 21.92 -13.47
C ALA A 191 -11.21 23.21 -13.88
N GLY A 192 -11.86 23.86 -12.92
CA GLY A 192 -12.49 25.17 -13.10
C GLY A 192 -11.47 26.31 -13.25
N ALA A 193 -11.97 27.47 -13.72
CA ALA A 193 -11.12 28.66 -13.91
C ALA A 193 -10.55 29.20 -12.59
N ALA A 194 -11.22 28.97 -11.46
CA ALA A 194 -10.75 29.39 -10.13
C ALA A 194 -9.63 28.49 -9.59
N GLU A 195 -9.69 27.17 -9.82
CA GLU A 195 -8.79 26.16 -9.29
C GLU A 195 -7.52 26.02 -10.15
N LEU A 196 -7.63 26.19 -11.46
CA LEU A 196 -6.54 25.96 -12.42
C LEU A 196 -5.25 26.77 -12.10
N PRO A 197 -5.31 28.06 -11.74
CA PRO A 197 -4.11 28.81 -11.33
C PRO A 197 -3.44 28.26 -10.08
N LEU A 198 -4.22 27.78 -9.09
CA LEU A 198 -3.73 27.19 -7.85
C LEU A 198 -3.03 25.86 -8.13
N LEU A 199 -3.67 24.99 -8.92
CA LEU A 199 -3.08 23.73 -9.38
C LEU A 199 -1.77 23.97 -10.14
N THR A 200 -1.74 24.95 -11.05
CA THR A 200 -0.55 25.31 -11.82
C THR A 200 0.58 25.79 -10.93
N ALA A 201 0.28 26.56 -9.88
CA ALA A 201 1.27 27.03 -8.92
C ALA A 201 1.94 25.89 -8.16
N VAL A 202 1.16 24.88 -7.75
CA VAL A 202 1.68 23.67 -7.10
C VAL A 202 2.49 22.83 -8.10
N ALA A 203 1.97 22.63 -9.30
CA ALA A 203 2.58 21.81 -10.35
C ALA A 203 3.97 22.32 -10.80
N ARG A 204 4.24 23.62 -10.68
CA ARG A 204 5.58 24.19 -10.97
C ARG A 204 6.70 23.57 -10.13
N ARG A 205 6.39 23.06 -8.94
CA ARG A 205 7.37 22.41 -8.06
C ARG A 205 7.70 20.99 -8.51
N ILE A 206 6.83 20.40 -9.33
CA ILE A 206 6.95 19.04 -9.83
C ILE A 206 7.70 19.02 -11.17
N SER A 207 7.54 20.07 -11.99
CA SER A 207 8.27 20.20 -13.26
C SER A 207 9.78 20.24 -13.02
N GLY A 208 10.53 19.48 -13.81
CA GLY A 208 11.98 19.31 -13.70
C GLY A 208 12.40 18.26 -12.66
N GLN A 209 11.48 17.60 -12.01
CA GLN A 209 11.78 16.48 -11.10
C GLN A 209 11.75 15.14 -11.84
N ASP A 210 12.40 14.14 -11.24
CA ASP A 210 12.31 12.76 -11.71
C ASP A 210 10.87 12.23 -11.59
N TYR A 211 10.45 11.52 -12.63
CA TYR A 211 9.14 10.90 -12.65
C TYR A 211 9.06 9.76 -11.60
N SER A 212 8.01 9.79 -10.81
CA SER A 212 7.61 8.72 -9.90
C SER A 212 6.09 8.71 -9.82
N ARG A 213 5.47 7.61 -10.19
CA ARG A 213 4.01 7.46 -10.17
C ARG A 213 3.46 7.58 -8.76
N SER A 214 4.11 6.90 -7.80
CA SER A 214 3.69 6.91 -6.39
C SER A 214 3.77 8.31 -5.79
N ARG A 215 4.84 9.05 -6.07
CA ARG A 215 4.98 10.46 -5.65
C ARG A 215 3.89 11.33 -6.26
N LEU A 216 3.65 11.22 -7.56
CA LEU A 216 2.61 12.01 -8.24
C LEU A 216 1.20 11.68 -7.73
N THR A 217 0.93 10.42 -7.38
CA THR A 217 -0.34 10.03 -6.74
C THR A 217 -0.45 10.66 -5.35
N LEU A 218 0.62 10.66 -4.57
CA LEU A 218 0.65 11.34 -3.28
C LEU A 218 0.47 12.86 -3.41
N ASP A 219 1.09 13.48 -4.43
CA ASP A 219 0.91 14.91 -4.73
C ASP A 219 -0.54 15.20 -5.14
N ALA A 220 -1.19 14.31 -5.89
CA ALA A 220 -2.61 14.44 -6.24
C ALA A 220 -3.48 14.49 -4.98
N ASP A 221 -3.27 13.59 -4.03
CA ASP A 221 -4.06 13.50 -2.80
C ASP A 221 -3.75 14.62 -1.80
N LYS A 222 -2.48 15.00 -1.66
CA LYS A 222 -2.03 15.94 -0.62
C LYS A 222 -1.98 17.39 -1.07
N ASN A 223 -1.82 17.65 -2.37
CA ASN A 223 -1.57 18.99 -2.88
C ASN A 223 -2.62 19.47 -3.90
N PHE A 224 -3.23 18.55 -4.71
CA PHE A 224 -4.23 18.95 -5.70
C PHE A 224 -5.65 18.81 -5.18
N LEU A 225 -6.02 17.65 -4.63
CA LEU A 225 -7.35 17.40 -4.10
C LEU A 225 -7.78 18.42 -3.02
N PRO A 226 -6.93 18.83 -2.06
CA PRO A 226 -7.30 19.82 -1.05
C PRO A 226 -7.74 21.16 -1.61
N ILE A 227 -7.26 21.57 -2.81
CA ILE A 227 -7.70 22.80 -3.48
C ILE A 227 -9.21 22.77 -3.74
N PHE A 228 -9.72 21.62 -4.19
CA PHE A 228 -11.14 21.42 -4.43
C PHE A 228 -11.95 21.30 -3.13
N LEU A 229 -11.42 20.56 -2.16
CA LEU A 229 -12.06 20.36 -0.86
C LEU A 229 -12.19 21.69 -0.07
N GLN A 230 -11.23 22.60 -0.21
CA GLN A 230 -11.32 23.96 0.36
C GLN A 230 -12.43 24.79 -0.26
N HIS A 231 -12.73 24.57 -1.54
CA HIS A 231 -13.75 25.30 -2.27
C HIS A 231 -15.13 24.63 -2.21
N GLY A 232 -15.30 23.59 -1.38
CA GLY A 232 -16.60 22.93 -1.18
C GLY A 232 -16.94 21.83 -2.22
N TYR A 233 -16.00 21.40 -3.02
CA TYR A 233 -16.17 20.26 -3.92
C TYR A 233 -15.91 18.95 -3.16
N LEU A 234 -16.82 18.55 -2.27
CA LEU A 234 -16.64 17.46 -1.32
C LEU A 234 -16.53 16.07 -1.98
N LYS A 235 -16.99 15.94 -3.21
CA LYS A 235 -16.94 14.69 -4.01
C LYS A 235 -15.91 14.78 -5.14
N ALA A 236 -14.99 15.75 -5.06
CA ALA A 236 -13.93 15.89 -6.04
C ALA A 236 -13.00 14.67 -6.04
N SER A 237 -12.50 14.34 -7.21
CA SER A 237 -11.46 13.32 -7.37
C SER A 237 -10.42 13.77 -8.39
N VAL A 238 -9.18 13.34 -8.16
CA VAL A 238 -8.05 13.52 -9.08
C VAL A 238 -7.72 12.14 -9.62
N GLY A 239 -7.76 11.97 -10.92
CA GLY A 239 -7.39 10.72 -11.58
C GLY A 239 -5.89 10.41 -11.44
N PRO A 240 -5.47 9.20 -11.78
CA PRO A 240 -4.05 8.84 -11.76
C PRO A 240 -3.25 9.67 -12.75
N PRO A 241 -1.92 9.88 -12.49
CA PRO A 241 -1.04 10.58 -13.41
C PRO A 241 -0.98 9.84 -14.74
N GLN A 242 -1.19 10.57 -15.83
CA GLN A 242 -1.12 10.07 -17.21
C GLN A 242 0.13 10.61 -17.87
N PRO A 243 1.23 9.84 -17.91
CA PRO A 243 2.45 10.23 -18.56
C PRO A 243 2.33 10.12 -20.09
N LYS A 244 2.91 11.08 -20.79
CA LYS A 244 3.09 11.05 -22.25
C LYS A 244 4.54 11.39 -22.57
N VAL A 245 5.24 10.45 -23.17
CA VAL A 245 6.61 10.68 -23.67
C VAL A 245 6.56 11.76 -24.76
N VAL A 246 7.40 12.78 -24.62
CA VAL A 246 7.48 13.93 -25.55
C VAL A 246 8.85 14.06 -26.19
N GLU A 247 9.89 13.60 -25.50
CA GLU A 247 11.24 13.57 -26.01
C GLU A 247 11.95 12.35 -25.41
N GLU A 248 12.72 11.67 -26.25
CA GLU A 248 13.52 10.53 -25.85
C GLU A 248 14.89 10.63 -26.49
N THR A 249 15.92 10.64 -25.67
CA THR A 249 17.33 10.66 -26.06
C THR A 249 18.04 9.44 -25.51
N ALA A 250 19.32 9.24 -25.85
CA ALA A 250 20.10 8.15 -25.26
C ALA A 250 20.28 8.28 -23.72
N ASP A 251 20.23 9.51 -23.21
CA ASP A 251 20.57 9.84 -21.82
C ASP A 251 19.34 10.14 -20.94
N GLU A 252 18.20 10.55 -21.54
CA GLU A 252 17.03 11.01 -20.82
C GLU A 252 15.74 10.83 -21.60
N THR A 253 14.64 10.51 -20.90
CA THR A 253 13.26 10.55 -21.41
C THR A 253 12.50 11.68 -20.74
N GLN A 254 11.89 12.59 -21.52
CA GLN A 254 11.04 13.66 -20.99
C GLN A 254 9.57 13.33 -21.17
N VAL A 255 8.78 13.55 -20.12
CA VAL A 255 7.35 13.28 -20.10
C VAL A 255 6.52 14.50 -19.72
N ASP A 256 5.39 14.67 -20.41
CA ASP A 256 4.32 15.53 -19.94
C ASP A 256 3.34 14.68 -19.12
N ILE A 257 2.85 15.24 -18.01
CA ILE A 257 1.88 14.56 -17.13
C ILE A 257 0.54 15.27 -17.25
N ALA A 258 -0.52 14.50 -17.45
CA ALA A 258 -1.89 14.98 -17.36
C ALA A 258 -2.59 14.37 -16.15
N PHE A 259 -3.40 15.17 -15.46
CA PHE A 259 -4.34 14.73 -14.44
C PHE A 259 -5.76 15.08 -14.86
N ASP A 260 -6.66 14.10 -14.81
CA ASP A 260 -8.09 14.31 -15.03
C ASP A 260 -8.76 14.60 -13.69
N ILE A 261 -9.37 15.78 -13.59
CA ILE A 261 -10.10 16.23 -12.42
C ILE A 261 -11.60 16.04 -12.65
N THR A 262 -12.25 15.44 -11.68
CA THR A 262 -13.71 15.41 -11.59
C THR A 262 -14.14 16.19 -10.35
N PRO A 263 -14.51 17.47 -10.47
CA PRO A 263 -14.84 18.31 -9.32
C PRO A 263 -16.12 17.86 -8.60
N GLY A 264 -17.13 17.41 -9.35
CA GLY A 264 -18.47 17.18 -8.82
C GLY A 264 -19.23 18.49 -8.54
N LEU A 265 -20.23 18.44 -7.63
CA LEU A 265 -20.99 19.61 -7.20
C LEU A 265 -20.20 20.40 -6.15
N GLN A 266 -20.31 21.72 -6.24
CA GLN A 266 -19.81 22.61 -5.19
C GLN A 266 -20.90 22.79 -4.12
N TYR A 267 -20.62 22.39 -2.87
CA TYR A 267 -21.56 22.49 -1.76
C TYR A 267 -21.30 23.73 -0.92
N LYS A 268 -22.40 24.35 -0.47
CA LYS A 268 -22.38 25.41 0.57
C LYS A 268 -22.76 24.81 1.91
N LEU A 269 -22.12 25.28 2.97
CA LEU A 269 -22.47 24.89 4.32
C LEU A 269 -23.87 25.41 4.68
N SER A 270 -24.76 24.52 5.04
CA SER A 270 -26.09 24.83 5.56
C SER A 270 -26.06 25.00 7.08
N SER A 271 -25.53 24.01 7.78
CA SER A 271 -25.51 23.99 9.25
C SER A 271 -24.40 23.08 9.79
N ILE A 272 -24.11 23.26 11.10
CA ILE A 272 -23.17 22.43 11.85
C ILE A 272 -23.93 21.79 13.01
N GLN A 273 -23.79 20.49 13.17
CA GLN A 273 -24.35 19.71 14.27
C GLN A 273 -23.24 19.05 15.08
N LEU A 274 -23.43 18.96 16.39
CA LEU A 274 -22.55 18.25 17.31
C LEU A 274 -23.30 17.01 17.81
N SER A 275 -22.65 15.86 17.81
CA SER A 275 -23.26 14.59 18.20
C SER A 275 -22.28 13.73 19.00
N GLY A 276 -22.76 13.10 20.08
CA GLY A 276 -21.95 12.19 20.91
C GLY A 276 -21.09 12.88 21.97
N ASN A 277 -21.12 14.22 22.08
CA ASN A 277 -20.47 14.95 23.17
C ASN A 277 -21.29 14.81 24.48
N THR A 278 -20.60 14.54 25.60
CA THR A 278 -21.25 14.26 26.92
C THR A 278 -21.20 15.47 27.87
N ASN A 279 -21.14 16.67 27.35
CA ASN A 279 -21.09 17.93 28.12
C ASN A 279 -19.81 18.15 28.95
N ILE A 280 -18.68 17.54 28.58
CA ILE A 280 -17.35 17.87 29.13
C ILE A 280 -17.05 19.35 28.89
N PHE A 281 -17.44 19.83 27.71
CA PHE A 281 -17.46 21.25 27.37
C PHE A 281 -18.86 21.66 26.90
N PRO A 282 -19.32 22.88 27.23
CA PRO A 282 -20.59 23.37 26.73
C PRO A 282 -20.54 23.52 25.20
N PRO A 283 -21.66 23.25 24.50
CA PRO A 283 -21.71 23.27 23.03
C PRO A 283 -21.23 24.60 22.41
N GLU A 284 -21.46 25.70 23.09
CA GLU A 284 -21.04 27.06 22.68
C GLU A 284 -19.52 27.13 22.57
N LYS A 285 -18.79 26.61 23.56
CA LYS A 285 -17.34 26.58 23.57
C LYS A 285 -16.76 25.69 22.45
N LEU A 286 -17.42 24.57 22.13
CA LEU A 286 -17.02 23.72 20.99
C LEU A 286 -17.25 24.45 19.68
N ARG A 287 -18.37 25.18 19.55
CA ARG A 287 -18.67 25.96 18.34
C ARG A 287 -17.72 27.12 18.09
N GLU A 288 -17.17 27.75 19.13
CA GLU A 288 -16.16 28.80 19.00
C GLU A 288 -14.88 28.31 18.30
N LEU A 289 -14.57 27.02 18.38
CA LEU A 289 -13.41 26.41 17.73
C LEU A 289 -13.70 25.89 16.31
N ILE A 290 -14.95 25.99 15.86
CA ILE A 290 -15.34 25.58 14.51
C ILE A 290 -15.46 26.84 13.67
N HIS A 291 -14.53 27.00 12.72
CA HIS A 291 -14.40 28.20 11.89
C HIS A 291 -15.24 28.16 10.61
N LEU A 292 -15.89 27.02 10.34
CA LEU A 292 -16.82 26.88 9.23
C LEU A 292 -18.01 27.83 9.38
N GLN A 293 -18.40 28.53 8.30
CA GLN A 293 -19.49 29.51 8.32
C GLN A 293 -20.66 29.07 7.42
N PRO A 294 -21.91 29.04 7.93
CA PRO A 294 -23.08 28.79 7.10
C PRO A 294 -23.21 29.80 5.95
N GLY A 295 -23.56 29.29 4.75
CA GLY A 295 -23.67 30.08 3.52
C GLY A 295 -22.39 30.15 2.68
N GLU A 296 -21.22 29.85 3.26
CA GLU A 296 -19.95 29.77 2.55
C GLU A 296 -19.70 28.40 1.94
N PRO A 297 -18.73 28.25 1.01
CA PRO A 297 -18.31 26.94 0.53
C PRO A 297 -17.97 25.99 1.67
N ALA A 298 -18.40 24.76 1.57
CA ALA A 298 -18.19 23.72 2.59
C ALA A 298 -16.73 23.24 2.59
N ASN A 299 -15.87 23.98 3.28
CA ASN A 299 -14.43 23.75 3.33
C ASN A 299 -14.08 22.53 4.20
N ALA A 300 -13.84 21.37 3.57
CA ALA A 300 -13.49 20.13 4.28
C ALA A 300 -12.11 20.22 4.96
N VAL A 301 -11.17 20.95 4.37
CA VAL A 301 -9.83 21.14 4.96
C VAL A 301 -9.93 21.96 6.26
N GLN A 302 -10.80 22.96 6.29
CA GLN A 302 -11.07 23.72 7.52
C GLN A 302 -11.77 22.84 8.57
N ALA A 303 -12.69 21.96 8.15
CA ALA A 303 -13.34 21.02 9.07
C ALA A 303 -12.32 20.11 9.78
N ASP A 304 -11.31 19.62 9.04
CA ASP A 304 -10.24 18.80 9.62
C ASP A 304 -9.33 19.61 10.56
N GLN A 305 -9.04 20.87 10.24
CA GLN A 305 -8.30 21.77 11.12
C GLN A 305 -9.07 22.07 12.41
N ASP A 306 -10.38 22.31 12.31
CA ASP A 306 -11.26 22.55 13.46
C ASP A 306 -11.29 21.30 14.38
N VAL A 307 -11.26 20.08 13.81
CA VAL A 307 -11.12 18.84 14.59
C VAL A 307 -9.85 18.82 15.42
N GLU A 308 -8.72 19.24 14.88
CA GLU A 308 -7.46 19.27 15.62
C GLU A 308 -7.49 20.30 16.78
N GLU A 309 -8.16 21.43 16.60
CA GLU A 309 -8.35 22.43 17.68
C GLU A 309 -9.29 21.86 18.77
N LEU A 310 -10.36 21.17 18.38
CA LEU A 310 -11.26 20.49 19.31
C LEU A 310 -10.52 19.39 20.10
N LYS A 311 -9.70 18.56 19.44
CA LYS A 311 -8.89 17.54 20.12
C LYS A 311 -7.93 18.14 21.13
N LYS A 312 -7.27 19.25 20.81
CA LYS A 312 -6.42 19.99 21.76
C LYS A 312 -7.21 20.44 22.99
N LEU A 313 -8.41 20.99 22.80
CA LEU A 313 -9.28 21.38 23.90
C LEU A 313 -9.61 20.19 24.80
N TYR A 314 -10.00 19.04 24.24
CA TYR A 314 -10.30 17.81 24.99
C TYR A 314 -9.07 17.28 25.74
N GLY A 315 -7.90 17.38 25.13
CA GLY A 315 -6.61 17.03 25.75
C GLY A 315 -6.31 17.80 27.02
N THR A 316 -6.77 19.07 27.15
CA THR A 316 -6.61 19.86 28.40
C THR A 316 -7.40 19.30 29.60
N ARG A 317 -8.30 18.37 29.36
CA ARG A 317 -9.08 17.64 30.37
C ARG A 317 -8.74 16.15 30.43
N GLY A 318 -7.62 15.75 29.84
CA GLY A 318 -7.11 14.38 29.85
C GLY A 318 -7.74 13.44 28.80
N TYR A 319 -8.59 13.91 27.92
CA TYR A 319 -9.19 13.08 26.88
C TYR A 319 -8.26 12.95 25.68
N MET A 320 -7.11 12.28 25.87
CA MET A 320 -6.06 12.14 24.86
C MET A 320 -6.46 11.25 23.67
N GLY A 321 -7.39 10.31 23.90
CA GLY A 321 -7.88 9.38 22.88
C GLY A 321 -9.20 9.81 22.24
N VAL A 322 -9.62 11.09 22.39
CA VAL A 322 -10.86 11.57 21.78
C VAL A 322 -10.80 11.44 20.27
N GLN A 323 -11.82 10.82 19.70
CA GLN A 323 -12.02 10.76 18.24
C GLN A 323 -13.15 11.72 17.88
N ILE A 324 -12.88 12.59 16.92
CA ILE A 324 -13.85 13.55 16.40
C ILE A 324 -13.83 13.42 14.88
N GLN A 325 -14.99 13.09 14.31
CA GLN A 325 -15.14 12.88 12.88
C GLN A 325 -16.12 13.90 12.30
N PRO A 326 -15.67 14.82 11.43
CA PRO A 326 -16.54 15.70 10.68
C PRO A 326 -17.16 14.91 9.53
N THR A 327 -18.46 14.63 9.60
CA THR A 327 -19.20 13.88 8.58
C THR A 327 -20.04 14.85 7.77
N PRO A 328 -19.77 15.03 6.46
CA PRO A 328 -20.62 15.83 5.60
C PRO A 328 -21.87 15.04 5.18
N GLU A 329 -23.05 15.55 5.51
CA GLU A 329 -24.35 15.08 5.01
C GLU A 329 -24.76 15.97 3.84
N THR A 330 -24.54 15.50 2.61
CA THR A 330 -24.75 16.29 1.38
C THR A 330 -26.21 16.22 0.91
N HIS A 331 -26.73 17.36 0.45
CA HIS A 331 -28.04 17.52 -0.19
C HIS A 331 -27.79 17.96 -1.63
N ASP A 332 -27.79 17.00 -2.56
CA ASP A 332 -27.40 17.24 -3.96
C ASP A 332 -28.42 18.13 -4.70
N THR A 333 -29.70 18.13 -4.27
CA THR A 333 -30.78 18.88 -4.91
C THR A 333 -30.57 20.41 -4.85
N ASP A 334 -30.06 20.89 -3.74
CA ASP A 334 -29.83 22.34 -3.49
C ASP A 334 -28.35 22.68 -3.30
N SER A 335 -27.46 21.66 -3.49
CA SER A 335 -26.03 21.77 -3.34
C SER A 335 -25.62 22.32 -1.97
N THR A 336 -26.27 21.84 -0.91
CA THR A 336 -25.94 22.19 0.48
C THR A 336 -25.40 21.00 1.25
N VAL A 337 -24.76 21.25 2.38
CA VAL A 337 -24.24 20.22 3.27
C VAL A 337 -24.42 20.63 4.75
N THR A 338 -24.78 19.65 5.56
CA THR A 338 -24.71 19.74 7.00
C THR A 338 -23.46 19.01 7.49
N TYR A 339 -22.55 19.67 8.19
CA TYR A 339 -21.46 18.97 8.87
C TYR A 339 -21.89 18.49 10.23
N VAL A 340 -21.81 17.19 10.47
CA VAL A 340 -22.03 16.56 11.76
C VAL A 340 -20.68 16.17 12.37
N PHE A 341 -20.28 16.89 13.41
CA PHE A 341 -19.08 16.54 14.19
C PHE A 341 -19.47 15.47 15.20
N LYS A 342 -19.03 14.24 14.96
CA LYS A 342 -19.30 13.07 15.82
C LYS A 342 -18.17 12.87 16.80
N PHE A 343 -18.49 12.92 18.09
CA PHE A 343 -17.54 12.78 19.19
C PHE A 343 -17.58 11.37 19.79
N GLN A 344 -16.40 10.81 20.01
CA GLN A 344 -16.18 9.64 20.86
C GLN A 344 -15.11 10.04 21.87
N GLU A 345 -15.53 10.48 23.05
CA GLU A 345 -14.66 11.18 24.01
C GLU A 345 -13.61 10.26 24.65
N GLY A 346 -13.96 8.97 24.81
CA GLY A 346 -13.04 7.98 25.36
C GLY A 346 -12.81 8.11 26.85
N SER A 347 -11.65 7.68 27.34
CA SER A 347 -11.27 7.68 28.76
C SER A 347 -10.37 8.87 29.10
N ILE A 348 -10.38 9.26 30.38
CA ILE A 348 -9.45 10.26 30.91
C ILE A 348 -8.10 9.62 31.16
N TYR A 349 -7.05 10.25 30.65
CA TYR A 349 -5.66 9.90 30.92
C TYR A 349 -5.12 10.70 32.10
N LYS A 350 -4.21 10.09 32.84
CA LYS A 350 -3.52 10.69 33.97
C LYS A 350 -2.06 10.93 33.63
N MET A 351 -1.42 11.85 34.31
CA MET A 351 0.04 12.03 34.24
C MET A 351 0.72 10.77 34.73
N GLY A 352 1.61 10.21 33.93
CA GLY A 352 2.55 9.15 34.24
C GLY A 352 3.89 9.72 34.73
N ASP A 353 4.98 9.28 34.18
CA ASP A 353 6.33 9.70 34.57
C ASP A 353 6.80 10.93 33.79
N LEU A 354 7.61 11.76 34.45
CA LEU A 354 8.35 12.86 33.82
C LEU A 354 9.82 12.47 33.69
N GLU A 355 10.32 12.48 32.46
CA GLU A 355 11.74 12.30 32.18
C GLU A 355 12.36 13.61 31.66
N VAL A 356 13.51 14.00 32.20
CA VAL A 356 14.27 15.18 31.74
C VAL A 356 15.65 14.73 31.29
N ARG A 357 16.02 15.05 30.05
CA ARG A 357 17.30 14.69 29.42
C ARG A 357 18.07 15.89 28.90
N GLY A 358 19.38 15.80 28.79
CA GLY A 358 20.26 16.81 28.17
C GLY A 358 20.73 17.92 29.11
N LEU A 359 20.43 17.82 30.41
CA LEU A 359 20.91 18.71 31.47
C LEU A 359 21.83 17.95 32.44
N ASP A 360 22.62 18.70 33.22
CA ASP A 360 23.33 18.12 34.34
C ASP A 360 22.36 17.69 35.47
N SER A 361 22.83 16.87 36.41
CA SER A 361 22.00 16.31 37.49
C SER A 361 21.28 17.37 38.31
N LYS A 362 21.96 18.48 38.65
CA LYS A 362 21.39 19.54 39.48
C LYS A 362 20.32 20.36 38.73
N ALA A 363 20.53 20.61 37.43
CA ALA A 363 19.54 21.24 36.56
C ALA A 363 18.34 20.32 36.30
N THR A 364 18.57 19.02 36.10
CA THR A 364 17.54 18.00 35.96
C THR A 364 16.62 17.96 37.18
N GLU A 365 17.19 17.87 38.41
CA GLU A 365 16.42 17.88 39.66
C GLU A 365 15.55 19.17 39.80
N ARG A 366 16.11 20.32 39.44
CA ARG A 366 15.37 21.60 39.46
C ARG A 366 14.21 21.61 38.49
N MET A 367 14.36 21.01 37.27
CA MET A 367 13.28 20.95 36.29
C MET A 367 12.18 20.01 36.76
N ILE A 368 12.54 18.83 37.29
CA ILE A 368 11.58 17.89 37.88
C ILE A 368 10.83 18.54 39.06
N ALA A 369 11.53 19.22 39.94
CA ALA A 369 10.92 19.92 41.07
C ALA A 369 10.03 21.14 40.68
N ALA A 370 10.31 21.77 39.52
CA ALA A 370 9.51 22.86 38.99
C ALA A 370 8.24 22.36 38.27
N TRP A 371 8.22 21.14 37.81
CA TRP A 371 7.06 20.50 37.16
C TRP A 371 5.94 20.25 38.18
N ARG A 372 4.74 20.77 37.93
CA ARG A 372 3.63 20.78 38.91
C ARG A 372 2.54 19.74 38.57
N LEU A 373 2.50 19.23 37.36
CA LEU A 373 1.55 18.18 36.99
C LEU A 373 2.10 16.82 37.50
N LEU A 374 1.62 16.40 38.67
CA LEU A 374 2.15 15.22 39.35
C LEU A 374 1.59 13.90 38.80
N PRO A 375 2.32 12.78 38.88
CA PRO A 375 1.81 11.47 38.54
C PRO A 375 0.47 11.16 39.18
N GLY A 376 -0.47 10.58 38.40
CA GLY A 376 -1.83 10.24 38.85
C GLY A 376 -2.86 11.37 38.76
N GLN A 377 -2.43 12.62 38.57
CA GLN A 377 -3.36 13.74 38.28
C GLN A 377 -3.92 13.61 36.86
N THR A 378 -5.12 14.19 36.62
CA THR A 378 -5.66 14.29 35.25
C THR A 378 -4.65 15.00 34.35
N TYR A 379 -4.31 14.33 33.24
CA TYR A 379 -3.36 14.92 32.29
C TYR A 379 -3.95 16.17 31.62
N ASP A 380 -3.08 17.18 31.46
CA ASP A 380 -3.39 18.40 30.71
C ASP A 380 -2.35 18.57 29.60
N SER A 381 -2.76 18.32 28.35
CA SER A 381 -1.87 18.44 27.17
C SER A 381 -1.37 19.86 26.92
N GLY A 382 -2.04 20.90 27.47
CA GLY A 382 -1.59 22.27 27.42
C GLY A 382 -0.47 22.59 28.42
N TYR A 383 -0.31 21.75 29.46
CA TYR A 383 0.59 22.04 30.57
C TYR A 383 2.07 22.12 30.15
N SER A 384 2.50 21.24 29.26
CA SER A 384 3.88 21.21 28.74
C SER A 384 4.28 22.58 28.18
N LYS A 385 3.40 23.22 27.41
CA LYS A 385 3.64 24.57 26.87
C LYS A 385 3.73 25.61 27.97
N VAL A 386 2.79 25.59 28.91
CA VAL A 386 2.79 26.54 30.07
C VAL A 386 4.07 26.40 30.87
N PHE A 387 4.54 25.19 31.11
CA PHE A 387 5.80 24.93 31.78
C PHE A 387 6.98 25.49 31.01
N LEU A 388 7.10 25.23 29.71
CA LEU A 388 8.19 25.75 28.88
C LEU A 388 8.21 27.27 28.86
N ASP A 389 7.05 27.91 28.73
CA ASP A 389 6.93 29.38 28.78
C ASP A 389 7.44 29.91 30.13
N SER A 390 7.20 29.19 31.25
CA SER A 390 7.67 29.59 32.58
C SER A 390 9.20 29.52 32.78
N ILE A 391 9.87 28.66 32.04
CA ILE A 391 11.33 28.47 32.13
C ILE A 391 12.11 29.15 30.98
N ALA A 392 11.42 29.78 30.03
CA ALA A 392 12.02 30.38 28.83
C ALA A 392 13.15 31.38 29.15
N GLY A 393 13.05 32.12 30.27
CA GLY A 393 14.12 33.02 30.74
C GLY A 393 15.41 32.30 31.13
N GLN A 394 15.35 31.00 31.51
CA GLN A 394 16.51 30.20 31.87
C GLN A 394 17.10 29.47 30.66
N PHE A 395 16.28 29.17 29.67
CA PHE A 395 16.62 28.44 28.43
C PHE A 395 16.18 29.25 27.21
N PRO A 396 16.86 30.34 26.87
CA PRO A 396 16.50 31.18 25.73
C PRO A 396 16.43 30.36 24.42
N PRO A 397 15.39 30.54 23.57
CA PRO A 397 15.19 29.75 22.35
C PRO A 397 16.29 29.92 21.29
N ASP A 398 17.08 31.00 21.34
CA ASP A 398 18.26 31.21 20.49
C ASP A 398 19.45 30.30 20.88
N LEU A 399 19.56 29.92 22.16
CA LEU A 399 20.64 29.12 22.71
C LEU A 399 20.21 27.66 22.93
N TRP A 400 18.92 27.38 23.08
CA TRP A 400 18.42 26.04 23.42
C TRP A 400 17.32 25.62 22.48
N LYS A 401 17.29 24.31 22.15
CA LYS A 401 16.17 23.61 21.55
C LYS A 401 15.61 22.65 22.58
N ILE A 402 14.35 22.82 22.95
CA ILE A 402 13.68 21.92 23.89
C ILE A 402 12.64 21.14 23.10
N ALA A 403 12.79 19.82 23.09
CA ALA A 403 11.81 18.91 22.50
C ALA A 403 10.96 18.31 23.62
N VAL A 404 9.64 18.35 23.45
CA VAL A 404 8.65 17.68 24.30
C VAL A 404 8.14 16.46 23.55
N ARG A 405 8.11 15.34 24.23
CA ARG A 405 7.45 14.13 23.74
C ARG A 405 6.45 13.68 24.79
N GLU A 406 5.21 13.62 24.41
CA GLU A 406 4.10 13.07 25.16
C GLU A 406 3.80 11.67 24.63
N THR A 407 3.81 10.66 25.46
CA THR A 407 3.61 9.26 25.07
C THR A 407 2.42 8.71 25.82
N PRO A 408 1.23 8.68 25.20
CA PRO A 408 0.06 8.06 25.82
C PRO A 408 0.20 6.53 25.82
N GLU A 409 -0.10 5.92 26.97
CA GLU A 409 -0.26 4.48 27.14
C GLU A 409 -1.72 4.11 27.27
N ASP A 410 -2.23 3.43 26.26
CA ASP A 410 -3.65 3.12 26.16
C ASP A 410 -4.12 2.06 27.17
N GLN A 411 -3.23 1.18 27.62
CA GLN A 411 -3.56 0.11 28.56
C GLN A 411 -3.83 0.70 29.95
N ASP A 412 -2.95 1.57 30.44
CA ASP A 412 -3.02 2.12 31.79
C ASP A 412 -3.66 3.50 31.85
N LYS A 413 -3.99 4.08 30.69
CA LYS A 413 -4.54 5.45 30.54
C LYS A 413 -3.67 6.50 31.24
N ILE A 414 -2.37 6.43 31.00
CA ILE A 414 -1.38 7.41 31.47
C ILE A 414 -0.69 8.07 30.27
N VAL A 415 -0.08 9.23 30.54
CA VAL A 415 0.77 9.92 29.56
C VAL A 415 2.11 10.19 30.22
N ASP A 416 3.16 9.58 29.67
CA ASP A 416 4.53 9.88 30.05
C ASP A 416 5.04 11.07 29.26
N VAL A 417 5.78 11.96 29.92
CA VAL A 417 6.34 13.17 29.33
C VAL A 417 7.86 13.10 29.36
N SER A 418 8.49 13.30 28.22
CA SER A 418 9.94 13.45 28.12
C SER A 418 10.29 14.86 27.61
N LEU A 419 11.11 15.58 28.38
CA LEU A 419 11.68 16.87 28.05
C LEU A 419 13.16 16.69 27.68
N ARG A 420 13.52 17.01 26.44
CA ARG A 420 14.91 16.95 25.99
C ARG A 420 15.44 18.34 25.68
N PHE A 421 16.53 18.70 26.36
CA PHE A 421 17.23 19.96 26.23
C PHE A 421 18.49 19.78 25.38
N ASP A 422 18.54 20.42 24.22
CA ASP A 422 19.71 20.40 23.33
C ASP A 422 20.26 21.82 23.19
N ALA A 423 21.51 22.06 23.59
CA ALA A 423 22.18 23.33 23.35
C ALA A 423 22.41 23.54 21.85
N LYS A 424 22.03 24.68 21.32
CA LYS A 424 22.35 25.06 19.92
C LYS A 424 23.83 25.40 19.85
N ARG A 425 24.51 24.79 18.92
CA ARG A 425 25.94 25.05 18.62
C ARG A 425 26.06 26.25 17.69
#